data_15531a86812a897b4307420bfe2fc336
#
_entry.id   15531a86812a897b4307420bfe2fc336
#
_cell.length_a   1.000
_cell.length_b   1.000
_cell.length_c   1.000
_cell.angle_alpha   90.00
_cell.angle_beta   90.00
_cell.angle_gamma   90.00
#
_symmetry.space_group_name_H-M   'P 1'
#
loop_
_entity.id
_entity.type
_entity.pdbx_description
1 polymer ?
#
loop_
_entity_poly.entity_id
_entity_poly.type
_entity_poly.pdbx_seq_one_letter_code
_entity_poly.pdbx_strand_id
1 'polypeptide(L)'
;DQGVIITAAPHIIFFADTDGDNRPDVRRTLFTGFTVGEMERAINNPVMGPDGWIYAGQGWGGGDITGPNLKGPVKMGRTDFRFKSDGSAIEPASGSNHTFGMAFDDVGNRFLITTSRPALYAVPLPYHYLKRNPHVGTPNLTATASDYHNTFPMSAPHPWRQKRGADPRWVKFYGAGETEPNGNFTSACGQQIYRAKLFPESYHGDYFCCDPQQSMVHRAQIQRAG
;
A
#
# COMPACT_ATOMS: atom_id res chain seq x y z
N ASP A 1 -16.21 5.35 18.11
CA ASP A 1 -15.85 6.79 18.08
C ASP A 1 -15.88 7.28 16.64
N GLN A 2 -16.52 8.40 16.38
CA GLN A 2 -16.45 9.07 15.08
C GLN A 2 -15.15 9.87 15.02
N GLY A 3 -14.28 9.56 14.06
CA GLY A 3 -13.00 10.25 13.92
C GLY A 3 -12.18 9.73 12.76
N VAL A 4 -11.00 10.30 12.57
CA VAL A 4 -10.07 10.02 11.48
C VAL A 4 -8.76 9.49 12.04
N ILE A 5 -8.23 8.42 11.45
CA ILE A 5 -6.89 7.92 11.74
C ILE A 5 -5.95 8.37 10.61
N ILE A 6 -4.85 9.00 11.00
CA ILE A 6 -3.84 9.51 10.08
C ILE A 6 -2.52 8.78 10.33
N THR A 7 -1.93 8.29 9.25
CA THR A 7 -0.53 7.82 9.24
C THR A 7 0.38 9.01 8.99
N ALA A 8 1.17 9.37 9.98
CA ALA A 8 2.08 10.53 9.97
C ALA A 8 3.39 10.14 10.67
N ALA A 9 4.29 9.47 9.95
CA ALA A 9 5.54 8.98 10.52
C ALA A 9 6.26 10.05 11.38
N PRO A 10 6.71 9.70 12.58
CA PRO A 10 6.79 8.38 13.17
C PRO A 10 5.52 7.91 13.88
N HIS A 11 4.38 8.56 13.68
CA HIS A 11 3.16 8.35 14.46
C HIS A 11 1.99 7.82 13.61
N ILE A 12 1.07 7.12 14.28
CA ILE A 12 -0.30 6.94 13.85
C ILE A 12 -1.17 7.67 14.87
N ILE A 13 -2.00 8.60 14.39
CA ILE A 13 -2.73 9.54 15.22
C ILE A 13 -4.23 9.44 14.93
N PHE A 14 -5.03 9.41 15.98
CA PHE A 14 -6.48 9.55 15.90
C PHE A 14 -6.87 11.01 16.21
N PHE A 15 -7.78 11.53 15.40
CA PHE A 15 -8.41 12.81 15.59
C PHE A 15 -9.94 12.64 15.59
N ALA A 16 -10.64 13.39 16.43
CA ALA A 16 -12.09 13.53 16.37
C ALA A 16 -12.50 14.97 16.63
N ASP A 17 -13.60 15.34 16.02
CA ASP A 17 -14.37 16.53 16.27
C ASP A 17 -15.61 16.08 17.06
N THR A 18 -15.74 16.51 18.32
CA THR A 18 -16.81 16.04 19.21
C THR A 18 -17.92 17.08 19.40
N ASP A 19 -17.69 18.33 18.99
CA ASP A 19 -18.66 19.41 19.08
C ASP A 19 -19.24 19.85 17.72
N GLY A 20 -18.71 19.36 16.61
CA GLY A 20 -19.24 19.57 15.26
C GLY A 20 -18.82 20.90 14.63
N ASP A 21 -17.76 21.54 15.13
CA ASP A 21 -17.26 22.81 14.60
C ASP A 21 -16.33 22.64 13.38
N ASN A 22 -16.11 21.39 12.92
CA ASN A 22 -15.19 20.96 11.87
C ASN A 22 -13.70 21.15 12.22
N ARG A 23 -13.37 21.22 13.51
CA ARG A 23 -12.00 21.21 14.01
C ARG A 23 -11.83 20.06 15.00
N PRO A 24 -10.71 19.32 14.93
CA PRO A 24 -10.49 18.23 15.87
C PRO A 24 -10.17 18.78 17.26
N ASP A 25 -10.99 18.50 18.24
CA ASP A 25 -10.78 18.77 19.65
C ASP A 25 -10.15 17.58 20.40
N VAL A 26 -10.18 16.39 19.79
CA VAL A 26 -9.51 15.20 20.29
C VAL A 26 -8.33 14.85 19.40
N ARG A 27 -7.13 14.70 20.02
CA ARG A 27 -5.93 14.21 19.36
C ARG A 27 -5.27 13.14 20.23
N ARG A 28 -5.18 11.91 19.75
CA ARG A 28 -4.55 10.80 20.47
C ARG A 28 -3.50 10.12 19.57
N THR A 29 -2.25 10.01 20.03
CA THR A 29 -1.26 9.16 19.37
C THR A 29 -1.55 7.71 19.72
N LEU A 30 -1.93 6.92 18.73
CA LEU A 30 -2.21 5.49 18.90
C LEU A 30 -0.90 4.69 18.95
N PHE A 31 0.02 5.01 18.04
CA PHE A 31 1.31 4.34 17.92
C PHE A 31 2.39 5.34 17.54
N THR A 32 3.63 5.02 17.95
CA THR A 32 4.84 5.77 17.57
C THR A 32 6.02 4.83 17.43
N GLY A 33 7.13 5.32 16.83
CA GLY A 33 8.37 4.56 16.70
C GLY A 33 8.65 4.06 15.27
N PHE A 34 7.80 4.43 14.30
CA PHE A 34 8.09 4.14 12.90
C PHE A 34 9.30 4.95 12.42
N THR A 35 10.17 4.32 11.64
CA THR A 35 11.32 4.99 11.04
C THR A 35 10.86 6.12 10.14
N VAL A 36 11.47 7.28 10.32
CA VAL A 36 11.32 8.42 9.42
C VAL A 36 12.46 8.40 8.42
N GLY A 37 12.14 8.27 7.15
CA GLY A 37 13.11 8.20 6.06
C GLY A 37 12.66 9.06 4.88
N GLU A 38 12.90 8.58 3.68
CA GLU A 38 12.38 9.20 2.47
C GLU A 38 10.85 9.26 2.53
N MET A 39 10.28 10.39 2.14
CA MET A 39 8.83 10.66 2.24
C MET A 39 8.00 9.59 1.49
N GLU A 40 8.49 9.13 0.35
CA GLU A 40 7.87 8.08 -0.45
C GLU A 40 7.80 6.72 0.25
N ARG A 41 8.59 6.53 1.31
CA ARG A 41 8.71 5.28 2.07
C ARG A 41 8.17 5.39 3.49
N ALA A 42 7.46 6.45 3.79
CA ALA A 42 6.77 6.60 5.05
C ALA A 42 5.56 5.65 5.15
N ILE A 43 5.07 5.45 6.38
CA ILE A 43 3.83 4.72 6.58
C ILE A 43 2.67 5.38 5.83
N ASN A 44 1.89 4.58 5.10
CA ASN A 44 0.87 5.09 4.20
C ASN A 44 -0.28 4.09 3.98
N ASN A 45 -1.31 4.53 3.26
CA ASN A 45 -2.43 3.71 2.80
C ASN A 45 -3.14 2.90 3.90
N PRO A 46 -3.66 3.50 4.96
CA PRO A 46 -4.47 2.78 5.92
C PRO A 46 -5.79 2.32 5.28
N VAL A 47 -6.01 1.02 5.22
CA VAL A 47 -7.20 0.39 4.62
C VAL A 47 -7.80 -0.60 5.60
N MET A 48 -9.12 -0.54 5.79
CA MET A 48 -9.83 -1.52 6.61
C MET A 48 -9.87 -2.87 5.90
N GLY A 49 -9.30 -3.88 6.53
CA GLY A 49 -9.39 -5.26 6.08
C GLY A 49 -10.70 -5.92 6.47
N PRO A 50 -11.07 -7.05 5.81
CA PRO A 50 -12.31 -7.76 6.09
C PRO A 50 -12.34 -8.45 7.47
N ASP A 51 -11.20 -8.55 8.11
CA ASP A 51 -11.02 -9.12 9.45
C ASP A 51 -11.11 -8.09 10.60
N GLY A 52 -11.50 -6.85 10.28
CA GLY A 52 -11.64 -5.76 11.24
C GLY A 52 -10.31 -5.23 11.78
N TRP A 53 -9.23 -5.42 11.03
CA TRP A 53 -7.95 -4.76 11.23
C TRP A 53 -7.73 -3.68 10.17
N ILE A 54 -7.04 -2.62 10.55
CA ILE A 54 -6.56 -1.62 9.60
C ILE A 54 -5.17 -2.04 9.14
N TYR A 55 -5.01 -2.23 7.85
CA TYR A 55 -3.73 -2.54 7.22
C TYR A 55 -3.10 -1.27 6.69
N ALA A 56 -1.79 -1.16 6.78
CA ALA A 56 -1.05 -0.05 6.21
C ALA A 56 0.30 -0.51 5.66
N GLY A 57 0.78 0.20 4.65
CA GLY A 57 2.10 0.01 4.07
C GLY A 57 3.16 0.77 4.85
N GLN A 58 4.37 0.24 4.81
CA GLN A 58 5.56 0.98 5.17
C GLN A 58 6.67 0.71 4.17
N GLY A 59 7.26 1.74 3.65
CA GLY A 59 8.29 1.61 2.62
C GLY A 59 9.64 1.13 3.15
N TRP A 60 9.68 -0.06 3.79
CA TRP A 60 10.89 -0.72 4.31
C TRP A 60 11.56 -0.09 5.54
N GLY A 61 10.90 0.85 6.22
CA GLY A 61 11.47 1.53 7.37
C GLY A 61 11.55 0.65 8.62
N GLY A 62 10.46 0.01 8.97
CA GLY A 62 10.34 -0.71 10.24
C GLY A 62 10.28 0.19 11.46
N GLY A 63 10.71 -0.34 12.59
CA GLY A 63 10.83 0.39 13.85
C GLY A 63 10.50 -0.45 15.08
N ASP A 64 10.73 0.12 16.24
CA ASP A 64 10.27 -0.41 17.54
C ASP A 64 9.02 0.37 17.95
N ILE A 65 7.87 -0.21 17.68
CA ILE A 65 6.59 0.48 17.80
C ILE A 65 6.06 0.38 19.22
N THR A 66 5.72 1.53 19.77
CA THR A 66 5.10 1.67 21.09
C THR A 66 3.74 2.37 20.97
N GLY A 67 2.92 2.22 21.99
CA GLY A 67 1.62 2.89 22.09
C GLY A 67 1.06 2.79 23.49
N PRO A 68 0.19 3.73 23.92
CA PRO A 68 -0.32 3.78 25.29
C PRO A 68 -1.12 2.53 25.70
N ASN A 69 -1.72 1.85 24.72
CA ASN A 69 -2.54 0.66 24.96
C ASN A 69 -1.81 -0.66 24.66
N LEU A 70 -0.52 -0.60 24.29
CA LEU A 70 0.29 -1.80 24.06
C LEU A 70 0.89 -2.30 25.36
N LYS A 71 0.98 -3.62 25.50
CA LYS A 71 1.64 -4.28 26.65
C LYS A 71 3.17 -4.11 26.65
N GLY A 72 3.75 -3.73 25.52
CA GLY A 72 5.20 -3.52 25.33
C GLY A 72 5.52 -3.19 23.87
N PRO A 73 6.79 -2.88 23.58
CA PRO A 73 7.22 -2.57 22.24
C PRO A 73 7.00 -3.73 21.26
N VAL A 74 6.60 -3.40 20.04
CA VAL A 74 6.44 -4.36 18.93
C VAL A 74 7.48 -4.05 17.88
N LYS A 75 8.40 -4.98 17.65
CA LYS A 75 9.42 -4.84 16.60
C LYS A 75 8.79 -5.01 15.23
N MET A 76 8.86 -3.97 14.42
CA MET A 76 8.36 -3.96 13.06
C MET A 76 9.53 -4.10 12.08
N GLY A 77 9.48 -5.14 11.24
CA GLY A 77 10.44 -5.36 10.17
C GLY A 77 10.10 -4.58 8.89
N ARG A 78 10.63 -5.04 7.77
CA ARG A 78 10.41 -4.44 6.44
C ARG A 78 9.16 -4.98 5.72
N THR A 79 8.13 -5.34 6.47
CA THR A 79 6.85 -5.79 5.93
C THR A 79 5.78 -4.75 6.22
N ASP A 80 4.68 -4.81 5.51
CA ASP A 80 3.48 -4.07 5.88
C ASP A 80 3.04 -4.46 7.29
N PHE A 81 2.11 -3.75 7.84
CA PHE A 81 1.59 -3.99 9.18
C PHE A 81 0.07 -3.84 9.22
N ARG A 82 -0.51 -4.31 10.32
CA ARG A 82 -1.92 -4.08 10.63
C ARG A 82 -2.10 -3.72 12.10
N PHE A 83 -3.15 -2.98 12.41
CA PHE A 83 -3.39 -2.49 13.75
C PHE A 83 -4.89 -2.38 14.05
N LYS A 84 -5.23 -2.29 15.32
CA LYS A 84 -6.58 -2.01 15.80
C LYS A 84 -6.78 -0.50 15.96
N SER A 85 -7.98 -0.03 15.59
CA SER A 85 -8.34 1.40 15.61
C SER A 85 -8.33 2.02 17.02
N ASP A 86 -8.47 1.19 18.06
CA ASP A 86 -8.40 1.59 19.46
C ASP A 86 -6.96 1.65 20.03
N GLY A 87 -5.95 1.29 19.22
CA GLY A 87 -4.55 1.23 19.64
C GLY A 87 -4.17 0.02 20.47
N SER A 88 -5.08 -0.95 20.66
CA SER A 88 -4.86 -2.12 21.52
C SER A 88 -3.88 -3.15 20.98
N ALA A 89 -3.68 -3.17 19.67
CA ALA A 89 -2.78 -4.11 19.02
C ALA A 89 -2.21 -3.56 17.70
N ILE A 90 -0.97 -3.93 17.44
CA ILE A 90 -0.29 -3.75 16.17
C ILE A 90 0.61 -4.95 15.92
N GLU A 91 0.68 -5.42 14.68
CA GLU A 91 1.55 -6.54 14.33
C GLU A 91 1.99 -6.45 12.85
N PRO A 92 3.12 -7.10 12.49
CA PRO A 92 3.52 -7.22 11.09
C PRO A 92 2.42 -7.90 10.25
N ALA A 93 2.32 -7.52 8.99
CA ALA A 93 1.58 -8.25 7.97
C ALA A 93 2.55 -8.77 6.92
N SER A 94 2.29 -9.96 6.35
CA SER A 94 3.12 -10.50 5.27
C SER A 94 3.00 -9.63 4.02
N GLY A 95 4.07 -9.51 3.27
CA GLY A 95 4.15 -8.70 2.06
C GLY A 95 4.53 -7.25 2.33
N SER A 96 5.25 -6.68 1.41
CA SER A 96 5.57 -5.26 1.30
C SER A 96 6.11 -4.97 -0.08
N ASN A 97 5.66 -3.90 -0.68
CA ASN A 97 6.06 -3.57 -2.05
C ASN A 97 6.13 -2.07 -2.31
N HIS A 98 6.71 -1.26 -1.42
CA HIS A 98 6.67 0.20 -1.54
C HIS A 98 5.26 0.75 -1.75
N THR A 99 4.35 0.37 -0.92
CA THR A 99 2.93 0.38 -1.21
C THR A 99 2.37 1.79 -1.39
N PHE A 100 2.05 2.15 -2.63
CA PHE A 100 1.25 3.33 -2.97
C PHE A 100 -0.22 2.97 -3.21
N GLY A 101 -0.65 1.83 -2.72
CA GLY A 101 -2.01 1.34 -2.77
C GLY A 101 -2.10 -0.08 -2.23
N MET A 102 -3.23 -0.37 -1.61
CA MET A 102 -3.58 -1.67 -1.06
C MET A 102 -5.07 -1.89 -1.23
N ALA A 103 -5.46 -3.08 -1.64
CA ALA A 103 -6.87 -3.42 -1.78
C ALA A 103 -7.14 -4.85 -1.34
N PHE A 104 -8.40 -5.13 -1.01
CA PHE A 104 -8.89 -6.47 -0.71
C PHE A 104 -10.01 -6.83 -1.67
N ASP A 105 -10.07 -8.09 -2.08
CA ASP A 105 -11.24 -8.65 -2.73
C ASP A 105 -12.29 -9.14 -1.71
N ASP A 106 -13.42 -9.64 -2.18
CA ASP A 106 -14.53 -10.09 -1.34
C ASP A 106 -14.21 -11.32 -0.47
N VAL A 107 -13.18 -12.08 -0.82
CA VAL A 107 -12.76 -13.25 -0.06
C VAL A 107 -11.53 -12.97 0.82
N GLY A 108 -11.10 -11.71 0.87
CA GLY A 108 -10.05 -11.25 1.77
C GLY A 108 -8.63 -11.44 1.23
N ASN A 109 -8.43 -11.71 -0.07
CA ASN A 109 -7.10 -11.64 -0.64
C ASN A 109 -6.62 -10.20 -0.66
N ARG A 110 -5.38 -9.99 -0.24
CA ARG A 110 -4.75 -8.69 -0.23
C ARG A 110 -3.88 -8.49 -1.47
N PHE A 111 -4.08 -7.36 -2.13
CA PHE A 111 -3.33 -6.95 -3.30
C PHE A 111 -2.52 -5.70 -2.99
N LEU A 112 -1.32 -5.63 -3.52
CA LEU A 112 -0.37 -4.54 -3.36
C LEU A 112 0.01 -4.01 -4.73
N ILE A 113 0.49 -2.78 -4.78
CA ILE A 113 0.97 -2.14 -5.99
C ILE A 113 2.40 -1.63 -5.80
N THR A 114 3.19 -1.66 -6.86
CA THR A 114 4.41 -0.87 -6.97
C THR A 114 4.26 0.19 -8.02
N THR A 115 5.13 1.18 -7.99
CA THR A 115 5.08 2.30 -8.95
C THR A 115 5.43 1.90 -10.38
N SER A 116 6.22 0.84 -10.56
CA SER A 116 6.80 0.58 -11.88
C SER A 116 6.81 -0.89 -12.34
N ARG A 117 6.87 -1.88 -11.45
CA ARG A 117 7.06 -3.28 -11.87
C ARG A 117 6.46 -4.28 -10.93
N PRO A 118 5.85 -5.24 -11.50
CA PRO A 118 4.58 -5.16 -12.16
C PRO A 118 3.63 -4.38 -11.28
N ALA A 119 2.60 -3.82 -11.84
CA ALA A 119 1.71 -2.96 -11.08
C ALA A 119 0.86 -3.71 -10.05
N LEU A 120 0.76 -5.04 -10.13
CA LEU A 120 -0.12 -5.83 -9.27
C LEU A 120 0.60 -7.02 -8.65
N TYR A 121 0.58 -7.07 -7.32
CA TYR A 121 1.04 -8.21 -6.53
C TYR A 121 -0.07 -8.72 -5.63
N ALA A 122 -0.13 -10.03 -5.44
CA ALA A 122 -0.95 -10.65 -4.41
C ALA A 122 -0.09 -11.05 -3.21
N VAL A 123 -0.69 -11.07 -2.02
CA VAL A 123 -0.10 -11.62 -0.81
C VAL A 123 -0.64 -13.04 -0.63
N PRO A 124 0.13 -14.08 -0.98
CA PRO A 124 -0.38 -15.44 -1.06
C PRO A 124 -0.70 -16.05 0.30
N LEU A 125 -0.05 -15.58 1.35
CA LEU A 125 -0.19 -16.17 2.69
C LEU A 125 -0.26 -15.07 3.76
N PRO A 126 -1.43 -14.82 4.36
CA PRO A 126 -1.58 -13.86 5.43
C PRO A 126 -0.75 -14.19 6.66
N TYR A 127 -0.25 -13.18 7.34
CA TYR A 127 0.63 -13.30 8.50
C TYR A 127 0.03 -14.14 9.64
N HIS A 128 -1.28 -14.09 9.86
CA HIS A 128 -1.92 -14.85 10.94
C HIS A 128 -1.82 -16.38 10.77
N TYR A 129 -1.57 -16.87 9.56
CA TYR A 129 -1.20 -18.26 9.33
C TYR A 129 0.28 -18.52 9.63
N LEU A 130 1.14 -17.62 9.21
CA LEU A 130 2.60 -17.73 9.41
C LEU A 130 2.96 -17.75 10.90
N LYS A 131 2.36 -16.87 11.70
CA LYS A 131 2.65 -16.75 13.14
C LYS A 131 2.26 -17.97 13.98
N ARG A 132 1.55 -18.94 13.41
CA ARG A 132 1.27 -20.22 14.10
C ARG A 132 2.53 -21.05 14.28
N ASN A 133 3.54 -20.84 13.46
CA ASN A 133 4.84 -21.47 13.61
C ASN A 133 5.87 -20.43 14.09
N PRO A 134 6.34 -20.50 15.33
CA PRO A 134 7.26 -19.52 15.90
C PRO A 134 8.65 -19.52 15.24
N HIS A 135 8.96 -20.55 14.47
CA HIS A 135 10.23 -20.66 13.73
C HIS A 135 10.17 -20.04 12.34
N VAL A 136 9.00 -19.61 11.88
CA VAL A 136 8.83 -18.90 10.61
C VAL A 136 8.79 -17.40 10.87
N GLY A 137 9.77 -16.68 10.36
CA GLY A 137 9.76 -15.21 10.37
C GLY A 137 8.59 -14.66 9.54
N THR A 138 8.42 -13.34 9.58
CA THR A 138 7.45 -12.65 8.70
C THR A 138 8.16 -12.28 7.40
N PRO A 139 8.13 -13.15 6.37
CA PRO A 139 8.80 -12.85 5.13
C PRO A 139 8.01 -11.80 4.33
N ASN A 140 8.72 -11.08 3.49
CA ASN A 140 8.09 -10.26 2.46
C ASN A 140 7.55 -11.20 1.36
N LEU A 141 6.40 -11.80 1.61
CA LEU A 141 5.74 -12.72 0.68
C LEU A 141 4.83 -11.93 -0.25
N THR A 142 5.27 -11.80 -1.48
CA THR A 142 4.46 -11.30 -2.59
C THR A 142 4.58 -12.23 -3.78
N ALA A 143 3.47 -12.50 -4.43
CA ALA A 143 3.42 -13.17 -5.71
C ALA A 143 3.01 -12.15 -6.78
N THR A 144 3.72 -12.13 -7.87
CA THR A 144 3.32 -11.33 -9.03
C THR A 144 1.97 -11.82 -9.54
N ALA A 145 0.95 -11.00 -9.42
CA ALA A 145 -0.37 -11.29 -9.96
C ALA A 145 -0.49 -10.85 -11.44
N SER A 146 0.42 -9.95 -11.86
CA SER A 146 0.59 -9.58 -13.26
C SER A 146 2.07 -9.33 -13.52
N ASP A 147 2.67 -10.04 -14.43
CA ASP A 147 4.01 -9.78 -14.99
C ASP A 147 3.98 -8.64 -16.03
N TYR A 148 2.80 -8.12 -16.28
CA TYR A 148 2.54 -7.10 -17.28
C TYR A 148 2.82 -5.71 -16.70
N HIS A 149 3.83 -5.06 -17.24
CA HIS A 149 4.18 -3.68 -16.85
C HIS A 149 4.07 -2.67 -18.01
N ASN A 150 3.67 -3.14 -19.20
CA ASN A 150 3.45 -2.28 -20.34
C ASN A 150 2.05 -1.66 -20.28
N THR A 151 1.94 -0.46 -20.79
CA THR A 151 0.69 0.30 -20.88
C THR A 151 0.48 0.83 -22.30
N PHE A 152 -0.77 1.16 -22.63
CA PHE A 152 -1.05 1.96 -23.82
C PHE A 152 -0.86 3.43 -23.47
N PRO A 153 0.10 4.15 -24.09
CA PRO A 153 0.32 5.54 -23.81
C PRO A 153 -0.91 6.37 -24.22
N MET A 154 -1.52 7.04 -23.25
CA MET A 154 -2.70 7.90 -23.45
C MET A 154 -2.29 9.37 -23.66
N SER A 155 -1.07 9.74 -23.33
CA SER A 155 -0.53 11.09 -23.45
C SER A 155 0.91 11.06 -23.97
N ALA A 156 1.39 12.20 -24.46
CA ALA A 156 2.81 12.35 -24.76
C ALA A 156 3.64 12.20 -23.47
N PRO A 157 4.87 11.67 -23.58
CA PRO A 157 5.75 11.54 -22.42
C PRO A 157 6.02 12.90 -21.79
N HIS A 158 5.98 12.97 -20.45
CA HIS A 158 6.32 14.21 -19.75
C HIS A 158 7.80 14.60 -20.00
N PRO A 159 8.12 15.90 -20.22
CA PRO A 159 9.48 16.32 -20.56
C PRO A 159 10.57 15.89 -19.59
N TRP A 160 10.30 15.91 -18.27
CA TRP A 160 11.26 15.44 -17.29
C TRP A 160 11.52 13.93 -17.42
N ARG A 161 10.50 13.16 -17.79
CA ARG A 161 10.61 11.71 -17.98
C ARG A 161 11.49 11.39 -19.19
N GLN A 162 11.32 12.12 -20.28
CA GLN A 162 12.19 12.01 -21.48
C GLN A 162 13.65 12.32 -21.11
N LYS A 163 13.88 13.41 -20.36
CA LYS A 163 15.21 13.80 -19.91
C LYS A 163 15.83 12.75 -19.00
N ARG A 164 15.05 12.19 -18.07
CA ARG A 164 15.49 11.11 -17.18
C ARG A 164 15.83 9.84 -17.96
N GLY A 165 15.00 9.43 -18.91
CA GLY A 165 15.22 8.25 -19.73
C GLY A 165 16.44 8.36 -20.65
N ALA A 166 16.81 9.57 -21.04
CA ALA A 166 18.00 9.84 -21.83
C ALA A 166 19.31 9.92 -21.00
N ASP A 167 19.24 9.96 -19.68
CA ASP A 167 20.42 10.04 -18.80
C ASP A 167 20.94 8.64 -18.46
N PRO A 168 22.16 8.28 -18.90
CA PRO A 168 22.73 6.94 -18.66
C PRO A 168 22.84 6.54 -17.18
N ARG A 169 22.93 7.52 -16.25
CA ARG A 169 23.00 7.26 -14.82
C ARG A 169 21.70 6.64 -14.30
N TRP A 170 20.57 7.16 -14.79
CA TRP A 170 19.25 6.63 -14.41
C TRP A 170 18.97 5.28 -15.08
N VAL A 171 19.37 5.11 -16.34
CA VAL A 171 19.28 3.81 -17.02
C VAL A 171 20.09 2.74 -16.30
N LYS A 172 21.29 3.08 -15.83
CA LYS A 172 22.12 2.17 -15.04
C LYS A 172 21.50 1.82 -13.70
N PHE A 173 20.82 2.77 -13.05
CA PHE A 173 20.26 2.58 -11.71
C PHE A 173 18.93 1.82 -11.74
N TYR A 174 18.01 2.18 -12.63
CA TYR A 174 16.66 1.62 -12.70
C TYR A 174 16.46 0.55 -13.77
N GLY A 175 17.36 0.45 -14.72
CA GLY A 175 17.21 -0.38 -15.92
C GLY A 175 16.47 0.33 -17.06
N ALA A 176 16.65 -0.16 -18.29
CA ALA A 176 16.10 0.47 -19.46
C ALA A 176 14.55 0.55 -19.44
N GLY A 177 13.88 -0.53 -19.06
CA GLY A 177 12.41 -0.57 -19.04
C GLY A 177 11.76 0.45 -18.10
N GLU A 178 12.36 0.74 -16.95
CA GLU A 178 11.84 1.75 -16.02
C GLU A 178 12.15 3.18 -16.41
N THR A 179 13.11 3.39 -17.29
CA THR A 179 13.49 4.71 -17.77
C THR A 179 12.87 5.07 -19.10
N GLU A 180 12.18 4.14 -19.74
CA GLU A 180 11.42 4.46 -20.95
C GLU A 180 10.41 5.58 -20.69
N PRO A 181 10.36 6.57 -21.59
CA PRO A 181 9.56 7.77 -21.35
C PRO A 181 8.05 7.52 -21.40
N ASN A 182 7.61 6.44 -22.04
CA ASN A 182 6.19 6.13 -22.23
C ASN A 182 5.97 4.62 -22.44
N GLY A 183 4.73 4.16 -22.28
CA GLY A 183 4.36 2.77 -22.55
C GLY A 183 4.59 1.79 -21.40
N ASN A 184 5.07 2.25 -20.23
CA ASN A 184 5.26 1.45 -19.04
C ASN A 184 4.65 2.11 -17.80
N PHE A 185 4.19 1.34 -16.84
CA PHE A 185 3.85 1.86 -15.52
C PHE A 185 5.08 2.51 -14.88
N THR A 186 4.89 3.71 -14.33
CA THR A 186 5.99 4.45 -13.69
C THR A 186 5.60 5.18 -12.41
N SER A 187 4.33 5.40 -12.20
CA SER A 187 3.77 6.08 -11.05
C SER A 187 2.48 5.40 -10.59
N ALA A 188 2.35 4.10 -10.85
CA ALA A 188 1.17 3.34 -10.50
C ALA A 188 0.84 3.48 -9.02
N CYS A 189 -0.41 3.85 -8.71
CA CYS A 189 -0.87 4.12 -7.35
C CYS A 189 -2.39 3.99 -7.23
N GLY A 190 -2.89 4.09 -6.00
CA GLY A 190 -4.31 4.19 -5.71
C GLY A 190 -5.13 3.00 -6.18
N GLN A 191 -4.58 1.79 -6.11
CA GLN A 191 -5.27 0.60 -6.58
C GLN A 191 -6.53 0.31 -5.79
N GLN A 192 -7.52 -0.24 -6.49
CA GLN A 192 -8.77 -0.73 -5.92
C GLN A 192 -9.22 -2.01 -6.62
N ILE A 193 -9.83 -2.90 -5.85
CA ILE A 193 -10.69 -3.95 -6.40
C ILE A 193 -12.11 -3.42 -6.34
N TYR A 194 -12.79 -3.33 -7.47
CA TYR A 194 -14.14 -2.78 -7.52
C TYR A 194 -15.14 -3.75 -6.87
N ARG A 195 -15.79 -3.31 -5.80
CA ARG A 195 -16.72 -4.10 -4.99
C ARG A 195 -18.06 -3.38 -4.77
N ALA A 196 -18.23 -2.22 -5.38
CA ALA A 196 -19.44 -1.43 -5.29
C ALA A 196 -20.48 -1.85 -6.35
N LYS A 197 -21.65 -1.24 -6.32
CA LYS A 197 -22.77 -1.54 -7.21
C LYS A 197 -23.09 -0.43 -8.21
N LEU A 198 -22.26 0.60 -8.32
CA LEU A 198 -22.50 1.74 -9.20
C LEU A 198 -22.22 1.40 -10.66
N PHE A 199 -21.12 0.71 -10.94
CA PHE A 199 -20.79 0.24 -12.28
C PHE A 199 -21.53 -1.08 -12.59
N PRO A 200 -21.67 -1.45 -13.88
CA PRO A 200 -22.23 -2.73 -14.26
C PRO A 200 -21.57 -3.92 -13.55
N GLU A 201 -22.32 -4.99 -13.35
CA GLU A 201 -21.85 -6.20 -12.65
C GLU A 201 -20.57 -6.78 -13.28
N SER A 202 -20.38 -6.61 -14.59
CA SER A 202 -19.15 -7.01 -15.29
C SER A 202 -17.87 -6.32 -14.83
N TYR A 203 -17.97 -5.32 -13.97
CA TYR A 203 -16.84 -4.64 -13.35
C TYR A 203 -16.51 -5.17 -11.95
N HIS A 204 -17.44 -5.94 -11.36
CA HIS A 204 -17.26 -6.44 -10.00
C HIS A 204 -16.08 -7.42 -9.92
N GLY A 205 -15.17 -7.16 -8.99
CA GLY A 205 -13.92 -7.92 -8.86
C GLY A 205 -12.78 -7.45 -9.75
N ASP A 206 -13.01 -6.49 -10.63
CA ASP A 206 -11.95 -5.93 -11.48
C ASP A 206 -11.00 -5.06 -10.67
N TYR A 207 -9.75 -5.08 -11.08
CA TYR A 207 -8.68 -4.26 -10.58
C TYR A 207 -8.63 -2.92 -11.33
N PHE A 208 -8.44 -1.85 -10.56
CA PHE A 208 -8.18 -0.52 -11.09
C PHE A 208 -6.94 0.06 -10.43
N CYS A 209 -6.12 0.78 -11.19
CA CYS A 209 -5.05 1.61 -10.65
C CYS A 209 -4.85 2.87 -11.49
N CYS A 210 -4.32 3.91 -10.87
CA CYS A 210 -3.96 5.14 -11.55
C CYS A 210 -2.48 5.10 -11.95
N ASP A 211 -2.16 5.68 -13.10
CA ASP A 211 -0.80 6.10 -13.44
C ASP A 211 -0.82 7.58 -13.81
N PRO A 212 -0.53 8.48 -12.85
CA PRO A 212 -0.58 9.92 -13.07
C PRO A 212 0.40 10.41 -14.14
N GLN A 213 1.52 9.73 -14.30
CA GLN A 213 2.53 10.10 -15.29
C GLN A 213 2.01 9.94 -16.72
N GLN A 214 1.11 8.99 -16.94
CA GLN A 214 0.49 8.74 -18.24
C GLN A 214 -0.96 9.26 -18.33
N SER A 215 -1.44 9.95 -17.28
CA SER A 215 -2.80 10.50 -17.19
C SER A 215 -3.88 9.44 -17.44
N MET A 216 -3.71 8.26 -16.86
CA MET A 216 -4.62 7.14 -17.08
C MET A 216 -5.11 6.47 -15.80
N VAL A 217 -6.29 5.84 -15.92
CA VAL A 217 -6.77 4.81 -15.01
C VAL A 217 -6.77 3.49 -15.77
N HIS A 218 -5.98 2.55 -15.28
CA HIS A 218 -5.88 1.22 -15.85
C HIS A 218 -6.91 0.28 -15.21
N ARG A 219 -7.58 -0.54 -16.03
CA ARG A 219 -8.48 -1.62 -15.60
C ARG A 219 -7.91 -2.96 -16.03
N ALA A 220 -7.94 -3.93 -15.16
CA ALA A 220 -7.62 -5.31 -15.48
C ALA A 220 -8.62 -6.27 -14.82
N GLN A 221 -8.90 -7.38 -15.48
CA GLN A 221 -9.71 -8.45 -14.91
C GLN A 221 -8.81 -9.42 -14.15
N ILE A 222 -9.14 -9.70 -12.88
CA ILE A 222 -8.43 -10.69 -12.09
C ILE A 222 -9.05 -12.05 -12.35
N GLN A 223 -8.26 -12.95 -12.91
CA GLN A 223 -8.63 -14.35 -13.07
C GLN A 223 -7.88 -15.21 -12.06
N ARG A 224 -8.59 -16.14 -11.44
CA ARG A 224 -7.96 -17.16 -10.58
C ARG A 224 -7.66 -18.38 -11.44
N ALA A 225 -6.39 -18.75 -11.53
CA ALA A 225 -6.05 -20.08 -11.98
C ALA A 225 -6.47 -21.08 -10.89
N GLY A 226 -7.29 -22.07 -11.25
CA GLY A 226 -7.71 -23.13 -10.36
C GLY A 226 -6.59 -24.10 -10.04
#